data_1ee4a0070ed1910ae7af9997d8dc30b9
#
_entry.id   1ee4a0070ed1910ae7af9997d8dc30b9
#
_cell.length_a   1.000
_cell.length_b   1.000
_cell.length_c   1.000
_cell.angle_alpha   90.00
_cell.angle_beta   90.00
_cell.angle_gamma   90.00
#
_symmetry.space_group_name_H-M   'P 1'
#
loop_
_entity.id
_entity.type
_entity.pdbx_description
1 polymer ?
#
loop_
_entity_poly.entity_id
_entity_poly.type
_entity_poly.pdbx_seq_one_letter_code
_entity_poly.pdbx_strand_id
1 'polypeptide(L)'
;MKIIAAILPALLIAHAFADTPAPVAPTAKAPATMHRYLIERTFPAGALAGLDAAGNAKVNAVNAKYGVKWLTSYANADETKTYCIYKGPSEAAIRDAAKANGIPVDSITEVPVTLTPK
;
A
#
# COMPACT_ATOMS: atom_id res chain seq x y z
N MET A 1 -44.91 -59.51 -40.21
CA MET A 1 -44.89 -58.27 -39.51
C MET A 1 -43.63 -58.21 -38.69
N LYS A 2 -42.70 -57.40 -39.06
CA LYS A 2 -41.38 -57.36 -38.44
C LYS A 2 -41.27 -56.08 -37.65
N ILE A 3 -41.10 -56.23 -36.39
CA ILE A 3 -40.87 -55.13 -35.46
C ILE A 3 -39.37 -54.92 -35.42
N ILE A 4 -38.92 -53.80 -35.96
CA ILE A 4 -37.51 -53.41 -35.90
C ILE A 4 -37.35 -52.59 -34.67
N ALA A 5 -36.66 -53.15 -33.67
CA ALA A 5 -36.23 -52.41 -32.49
C ALA A 5 -35.00 -51.58 -32.87
N ALA A 6 -35.16 -50.29 -32.89
CA ALA A 6 -34.05 -49.37 -33.06
C ALA A 6 -33.33 -49.21 -31.70
N ILE A 7 -32.14 -49.72 -31.67
CA ILE A 7 -31.25 -49.50 -30.52
C ILE A 7 -30.58 -48.13 -30.72
N LEU A 8 -30.94 -47.18 -29.89
CA LEU A 8 -30.22 -45.92 -29.81
C LEU A 8 -28.91 -46.15 -29.07
N PRO A 9 -27.79 -45.75 -29.63
CA PRO A 9 -26.54 -45.68 -28.84
C PRO A 9 -26.64 -44.51 -27.86
N ALA A 10 -26.52 -44.81 -26.60
CA ALA A 10 -26.35 -43.80 -25.57
C ALA A 10 -25.02 -43.05 -25.84
N LEU A 11 -25.16 -41.79 -26.22
CA LEU A 11 -24.03 -40.90 -26.36
C LEU A 11 -23.55 -40.57 -24.93
N LEU A 12 -22.51 -41.23 -24.52
CA LEU A 12 -21.75 -40.80 -23.31
C LEU A 12 -21.11 -39.45 -23.64
N ILE A 13 -21.77 -38.39 -23.19
CA ILE A 13 -21.14 -37.09 -23.15
C ILE A 13 -20.15 -37.14 -21.97
N ALA A 14 -18.90 -37.37 -22.32
CA ALA A 14 -17.84 -37.13 -21.37
C ALA A 14 -17.86 -35.62 -21.04
N HIS A 15 -18.39 -35.29 -19.91
CA HIS A 15 -18.25 -33.98 -19.35
C HIS A 15 -16.76 -33.86 -19.00
N ALA A 16 -16.00 -33.22 -19.87
CA ALA A 16 -14.72 -32.71 -19.51
C ALA A 16 -14.97 -31.69 -18.40
N PHE A 17 -14.72 -32.08 -17.17
CA PHE A 17 -14.59 -31.12 -16.10
C PHE A 17 -13.40 -30.25 -16.52
N ALA A 18 -13.70 -29.06 -17.06
CA ALA A 18 -12.70 -28.06 -17.13
C ALA A 18 -12.24 -27.82 -15.69
N ASP A 19 -11.01 -28.23 -15.39
CA ASP A 19 -10.35 -27.81 -14.18
C ASP A 19 -10.28 -26.29 -14.21
N THR A 20 -11.31 -25.66 -13.68
CA THR A 20 -11.19 -24.27 -13.28
C THR A 20 -10.13 -24.28 -12.18
N PRO A 21 -8.97 -23.65 -12.41
CA PRO A 21 -8.01 -23.52 -11.33
C PRO A 21 -8.75 -22.91 -10.17
N ALA A 22 -8.73 -23.62 -9.03
CA ALA A 22 -9.29 -23.10 -7.79
C ALA A 22 -8.77 -21.66 -7.65
N PRO A 23 -9.63 -20.67 -7.31
CA PRO A 23 -9.15 -19.33 -7.05
C PRO A 23 -8.03 -19.49 -6.04
N VAL A 24 -6.82 -19.13 -6.47
CA VAL A 24 -5.67 -19.10 -5.58
C VAL A 24 -6.09 -18.16 -4.47
N ALA A 25 -6.39 -18.71 -3.28
CA ALA A 25 -6.58 -17.88 -2.12
C ALA A 25 -5.43 -16.89 -2.10
N PRO A 26 -5.67 -15.58 -1.93
CA PRO A 26 -4.58 -14.65 -1.85
C PRO A 26 -3.66 -15.22 -0.79
N THR A 27 -2.53 -15.73 -1.22
CA THR A 27 -1.45 -16.16 -0.34
C THR A 27 -1.27 -14.96 0.58
N ALA A 28 -1.45 -15.17 1.88
CA ALA A 28 -1.17 -14.14 2.86
C ALA A 28 0.18 -13.56 2.44
N LYS A 29 0.15 -12.34 1.89
CA LYS A 29 1.37 -11.65 1.48
C LYS A 29 2.29 -11.73 2.67
N ALA A 30 3.43 -12.39 2.50
CA ALA A 30 4.51 -12.26 3.47
C ALA A 30 4.60 -10.78 3.81
N PRO A 31 4.65 -10.38 5.10
CA PRO A 31 4.69 -8.98 5.47
C PRO A 31 5.77 -8.32 4.62
N ALA A 32 5.36 -7.34 3.81
CA ALA A 32 6.29 -6.62 2.95
C ALA A 32 7.42 -6.11 3.83
N THR A 33 8.66 -6.30 3.39
CA THR A 33 9.81 -5.73 4.07
C THR A 33 9.61 -4.23 4.18
N MET A 34 9.61 -3.73 5.39
CA MET A 34 9.41 -2.31 5.65
C MET A 34 10.75 -1.59 5.64
N HIS A 35 10.84 -0.57 4.83
CA HIS A 35 12.01 0.30 4.72
C HIS A 35 11.76 1.60 5.46
N ARG A 36 12.81 2.20 5.97
CA ARG A 36 12.75 3.51 6.62
C ARG A 36 13.21 4.58 5.67
N TYR A 37 12.46 5.68 5.61
CA TYR A 37 12.73 6.80 4.72
C TYR A 37 12.74 8.11 5.48
N LEU A 38 13.68 8.99 5.10
CA LEU A 38 13.68 10.40 5.45
C LEU A 38 13.00 11.17 4.32
N ILE A 39 11.98 11.94 4.65
CA ILE A 39 11.23 12.73 3.68
C ILE A 39 11.37 14.20 4.03
N GLU A 40 11.93 14.98 3.11
CA GLU A 40 12.00 16.42 3.24
C GLU A 40 10.80 17.04 2.53
N ARG A 41 10.19 18.03 3.19
CA ARG A 41 9.01 18.75 2.67
C ARG A 41 9.15 20.23 2.93
N THR A 42 8.65 21.04 1.99
CA THR A 42 8.54 22.49 2.15
C THR A 42 7.07 22.89 2.12
N PHE A 43 6.65 23.66 3.08
CA PHE A 43 5.30 24.18 3.23
C PHE A 43 5.26 25.70 3.17
N PRO A 44 4.16 26.27 2.67
CA PRO A 44 3.91 27.71 2.85
C PRO A 44 3.85 28.06 4.34
N ALA A 45 4.20 29.28 4.68
CA ALA A 45 4.11 29.79 6.04
C ALA A 45 2.67 29.61 6.59
N GLY A 46 2.56 29.06 7.80
CA GLY A 46 1.28 28.81 8.46
C GLY A 46 0.52 27.57 8.01
N ALA A 47 1.01 26.83 7.02
CA ALA A 47 0.32 25.62 6.51
C ALA A 47 0.20 24.51 7.56
N LEU A 48 1.12 24.43 8.51
CA LEU A 48 1.12 23.42 9.58
C LEU A 48 0.34 23.86 10.83
N ALA A 49 -0.09 25.10 10.90
CA ALA A 49 -0.80 25.64 12.08
C ALA A 49 -2.12 24.91 12.39
N GLY A 50 -2.74 24.29 11.37
CA GLY A 50 -3.97 23.50 11.51
C GLY A 50 -3.74 21.99 11.72
N LEU A 51 -2.50 21.55 11.87
CA LEU A 51 -2.19 20.14 12.05
C LEU A 51 -2.44 19.73 13.51
N ASP A 52 -3.68 19.44 13.83
CA ASP A 52 -4.14 18.95 15.13
C ASP A 52 -4.25 17.41 15.15
N ALA A 53 -4.74 16.86 16.26
CA ALA A 53 -4.92 15.42 16.41
C ALA A 53 -5.86 14.83 15.35
N ALA A 54 -6.90 15.53 14.94
CA ALA A 54 -7.82 15.09 13.89
C ALA A 54 -7.14 15.10 12.52
N GLY A 55 -6.34 16.12 12.20
CA GLY A 55 -5.54 16.18 10.99
C GLY A 55 -4.51 15.05 10.92
N ASN A 56 -3.82 14.80 12.01
CA ASN A 56 -2.88 13.67 12.13
C ASN A 56 -3.57 12.33 11.91
N ALA A 57 -4.75 12.13 12.48
CA ALA A 57 -5.52 10.90 12.31
C ALA A 57 -5.93 10.67 10.83
N LYS A 58 -6.29 11.73 10.10
CA LYS A 58 -6.61 11.66 8.68
C LYS A 58 -5.38 11.26 7.85
N VAL A 59 -4.25 11.88 8.11
CA VAL A 59 -2.97 11.54 7.44
C VAL A 59 -2.61 10.08 7.68
N ASN A 60 -2.69 9.62 8.92
CA ASN A 60 -2.40 8.24 9.28
C ASN A 60 -3.36 7.25 8.64
N ALA A 61 -4.64 7.57 8.55
CA ALA A 61 -5.64 6.71 7.89
C ALA A 61 -5.36 6.55 6.39
N VAL A 62 -4.96 7.61 5.71
CA VAL A 62 -4.56 7.55 4.31
C VAL A 62 -3.26 6.78 4.16
N ASN A 63 -2.25 7.05 4.97
CA ASN A 63 -0.98 6.33 4.96
C ASN A 63 -1.17 4.82 5.10
N ALA A 64 -2.06 4.39 5.99
CA ALA A 64 -2.35 2.98 6.22
C ALA A 64 -2.86 2.26 4.97
N LYS A 65 -3.59 2.93 4.08
CA LYS A 65 -4.07 2.36 2.82
C LYS A 65 -2.93 1.99 1.86
N TYR A 66 -1.78 2.62 2.01
CA TYR A 66 -0.57 2.37 1.21
C TYR A 66 0.48 1.53 1.96
N GLY A 67 0.15 1.03 3.14
CA GLY A 67 1.09 0.31 4.00
C GLY A 67 2.19 1.19 4.57
N VAL A 68 1.96 2.48 4.64
CA VAL A 68 2.91 3.49 5.11
C VAL A 68 2.61 3.88 6.55
N LYS A 69 3.67 4.05 7.34
CA LYS A 69 3.58 4.46 8.74
C LYS A 69 4.43 5.70 8.99
N TRP A 70 3.80 6.74 9.46
CA TRP A 70 4.48 7.94 9.94
C TRP A 70 5.03 7.69 11.35
N LEU A 71 6.33 7.87 11.55
CA LEU A 71 6.97 7.64 12.84
C LEU A 71 7.17 8.95 13.61
N THR A 72 7.78 9.94 12.98
CA THR A 72 8.06 11.23 13.60
C THR A 72 8.37 12.28 12.54
N SER A 73 8.29 13.54 12.92
CA SER A 73 8.70 14.66 12.09
C SER A 73 9.39 15.71 12.92
N TYR A 74 10.36 16.34 12.32
CA TYR A 74 11.03 17.53 12.85
C TYR A 74 10.75 18.69 11.91
N ALA A 75 10.54 19.87 12.44
CA ALA A 75 10.34 21.09 11.68
C ALA A 75 11.39 22.13 12.04
N ASN A 76 11.69 23.01 11.08
CA ASN A 76 12.47 24.21 11.37
C ASN A 76 11.64 25.21 12.19
N ALA A 77 12.26 26.30 12.67
CA ALA A 77 11.65 27.22 13.64
C ALA A 77 10.36 27.89 13.13
N ASP A 78 10.26 28.18 11.83
CA ASP A 78 9.09 28.81 11.22
C ASP A 78 8.10 27.79 10.62
N GLU A 79 8.37 26.49 10.81
CA GLU A 79 7.51 25.40 10.32
C GLU A 79 7.27 25.39 8.82
N THR A 80 8.19 25.94 8.05
CA THR A 80 8.15 25.93 6.59
C THR A 80 8.84 24.73 5.98
N LYS A 81 9.69 24.03 6.75
CA LYS A 81 10.38 22.83 6.32
C LYS A 81 10.27 21.73 7.36
N THR A 82 9.99 20.51 6.89
CA THR A 82 9.92 19.32 7.76
C THR A 82 10.82 18.21 7.26
N TYR A 83 11.30 17.45 8.23
CA TYR A 83 12.11 16.25 8.06
C TYR A 83 11.36 15.10 8.73
N CYS A 84 10.74 14.26 7.92
CA CYS A 84 9.82 13.25 8.40
C CYS A 84 10.44 11.86 8.28
N ILE A 85 10.29 11.04 9.31
CA ILE A 85 10.67 9.64 9.29
C ILE A 85 9.44 8.79 9.11
N TYR A 86 9.44 7.98 8.05
CA TYR A 86 8.36 7.07 7.68
C TYR A 86 8.88 5.65 7.50
N LYS A 87 8.01 4.68 7.67
CA LYS A 87 8.21 3.31 7.21
C LYS A 87 7.22 2.99 6.10
N GLY A 88 7.68 2.26 5.10
CA GLY A 88 6.82 1.81 4.01
C GLY A 88 7.47 0.70 3.20
N PRO A 89 6.68 0.04 2.35
CA PRO A 89 7.17 -1.06 1.52
C PRO A 89 8.09 -0.60 0.39
N SER A 90 7.95 0.66 -0.05
CA SER A 90 8.73 1.24 -1.13
C SER A 90 8.66 2.77 -1.11
N GLU A 91 9.58 3.41 -1.81
CA GLU A 91 9.53 4.86 -2.06
C GLU A 91 8.24 5.26 -2.80
N ALA A 92 7.83 4.45 -3.79
CA ALA A 92 6.60 4.68 -4.54
C ALA A 92 5.37 4.72 -3.63
N ALA A 93 5.25 3.80 -2.67
CA ALA A 93 4.15 3.78 -1.71
C ALA A 93 4.10 5.06 -0.87
N ILE A 94 5.25 5.58 -0.47
CA ILE A 94 5.34 6.84 0.29
C ILE A 94 4.93 8.04 -0.57
N ARG A 95 5.34 8.09 -1.83
CA ARG A 95 4.94 9.13 -2.77
C ARG A 95 3.44 9.11 -3.02
N ASP A 96 2.86 7.92 -3.20
CA ASP A 96 1.42 7.75 -3.42
C ASP A 96 0.62 8.19 -2.19
N ALA A 97 1.05 7.82 -1.00
CA ALA A 97 0.44 8.25 0.25
C ALA A 97 0.50 9.77 0.43
N ALA A 98 1.64 10.38 0.14
CA ALA A 98 1.82 11.84 0.21
C ALA A 98 0.90 12.55 -0.79
N LYS A 99 0.80 12.05 -2.01
CA LYS A 99 -0.09 12.58 -3.03
C LYS A 99 -1.56 12.48 -2.61
N ALA A 100 -1.96 11.34 -2.07
CA ALA A 100 -3.32 11.13 -1.57
C ALA A 100 -3.67 12.04 -0.39
N ASN A 101 -2.69 12.38 0.43
CA ASN A 101 -2.83 13.35 1.52
C ASN A 101 -2.75 14.82 1.07
N GLY A 102 -2.34 15.08 -0.18
CA GLY A 102 -2.10 16.44 -0.67
C GLY A 102 -0.87 17.10 -0.01
N ILE A 103 0.10 16.31 0.41
CA ILE A 103 1.30 16.78 1.12
C ILE A 103 2.48 16.81 0.15
N PRO A 104 3.25 17.92 0.10
CA PRO A 104 4.40 18.02 -0.79
C PRO A 104 5.54 17.08 -0.39
N VAL A 105 6.36 16.71 -1.36
CA VAL A 105 7.58 15.93 -1.18
C VAL A 105 8.70 16.59 -1.97
N ASP A 106 9.73 17.06 -1.29
CA ASP A 106 10.94 17.60 -1.94
C ASP A 106 11.91 16.48 -2.26
N SER A 107 12.17 15.61 -1.29
CA SER A 107 13.05 14.46 -1.45
C SER A 107 12.63 13.30 -0.55
N ILE A 108 12.97 12.08 -0.98
CA ILE A 108 12.84 10.85 -0.19
C ILE A 108 14.19 10.14 -0.25
N THR A 109 14.72 9.81 0.92
CA THR A 109 15.98 9.08 1.06
C THR A 109 15.77 7.87 1.96
N GLU A 110 16.11 6.68 1.47
CA GLU A 110 16.12 5.50 2.33
C GLU A 110 17.25 5.62 3.35
N VAL A 111 16.92 5.36 4.62
CA VAL A 111 17.86 5.47 5.74
C VAL A 111 17.87 4.16 6.55
N PRO A 112 18.47 3.11 6.01
CA PRO A 112 18.41 1.77 6.61
C PRO A 112 19.26 1.62 7.86
N VAL A 113 20.24 2.50 8.07
CA VAL A 113 21.21 2.41 9.17
C VAL A 113 20.85 3.37 10.28
N THR A 114 20.85 2.88 11.51
CA THR A 114 20.70 3.70 12.71
C THR A 114 22.07 3.83 13.40
N LEU A 115 22.52 5.04 13.60
CA LEU A 115 23.72 5.35 14.35
C LEU A 115 23.31 5.88 15.73
N THR A 116 23.77 5.23 16.78
CA THR A 116 23.49 5.63 18.16
C THR A 116 24.78 6.10 18.82
N PRO A 117 24.79 7.27 19.46
CA PRO A 117 25.94 7.68 20.26
C PRO A 117 26.21 6.66 21.36
N LYS A 118 27.47 6.37 21.58
CA LYS A 118 27.94 5.51 22.69
C LYS A 118 28.15 6.35 23.94
#